data_08b8398cbae71f4207ad69bcbecbe1e7
#
_entry.id   08b8398cbae71f4207ad69bcbecbe1e7
#
_cell.length_a   1.000
_cell.length_b   1.000
_cell.length_c   1.000
_cell.angle_alpha   90.00
_cell.angle_beta   90.00
_cell.angle_gamma   90.00
#
_symmetry.space_group_name_H-M   'P 1'
#
loop_
_entity.id
_entity.type
_entity.pdbx_description
1 polymer ?
#
loop_
_entity_poly.entity_id
_entity_poly.type
_entity_poly.pdbx_seq_one_letter_code
_entity_poly.pdbx_strand_id
1 'polypeptide(L)'
;DVCPNKSRACFTFCLDNAGRGRFDHVKLARLVKTKRYRLDPAKFTREVSQELARKVKWWSSNRPAWQLVLRADGTSDIGIGRRICHDHPSVQFMDYTKHLQVIRRDCKIPYGSNYHLTFSWSGENEQECREALDLGYNVAAPFLPNTKSGAWHPPEFMGYPVISGENDDLRFL
;
A
#
# COMPACT_ATOMS: atom_id res chain seq x y z
N ASP A 1 16.93 -4.45 1.00
CA ASP A 1 15.79 -3.81 1.60
C ASP A 1 14.68 -3.68 0.57
N VAL A 2 13.43 -3.94 0.95
CA VAL A 2 12.24 -3.83 0.08
C VAL A 2 11.33 -2.67 0.52
N CYS A 3 11.75 -1.89 1.51
CA CYS A 3 11.13 -0.66 1.95
C CYS A 3 12.23 0.40 2.24
N PRO A 4 12.86 0.96 1.20
CA PRO A 4 14.07 1.77 1.34
C PRO A 4 13.84 3.10 2.06
N ASN A 5 12.63 3.68 1.98
CA ASN A 5 12.31 4.99 2.57
C ASN A 5 11.63 4.88 3.96
N LYS A 6 11.81 3.76 4.65
CA LYS A 6 11.32 3.64 6.03
C LYS A 6 12.12 4.54 6.97
N SER A 7 11.43 5.34 7.77
CA SER A 7 12.01 6.05 8.91
C SER A 7 12.14 5.14 10.14
N ARG A 8 12.85 5.59 11.17
CA ARG A 8 12.93 4.90 12.46
C ARG A 8 11.56 4.77 13.12
N ALA A 9 10.76 5.82 13.09
CA ALA A 9 9.38 5.82 13.61
C ALA A 9 8.50 4.82 12.84
N CYS A 10 8.55 4.85 11.50
CA CYS A 10 7.82 3.91 10.66
C CYS A 10 8.18 2.46 10.96
N PHE A 11 9.46 2.15 11.18
CA PHE A 11 9.91 0.79 11.50
C PHE A 11 9.34 0.29 12.83
N THR A 12 9.22 1.17 13.84
CA THR A 12 8.69 0.83 15.16
C THR A 12 7.22 0.37 15.09
N PHE A 13 6.41 1.01 14.25
CA PHE A 13 4.98 0.72 14.09
C PHE A 13 4.66 -0.14 12.85
N CYS A 14 5.68 -0.71 12.21
CA CYS A 14 5.49 -1.46 10.98
C CYS A 14 4.64 -2.71 11.20
N LEU A 15 3.74 -2.98 10.25
CA LEU A 15 2.96 -4.22 10.19
C LEU A 15 3.84 -5.49 10.16
N ASP A 16 5.11 -5.35 9.74
CA ASP A 16 6.10 -6.43 9.80
C ASP A 16 6.35 -6.91 11.23
N ASN A 17 6.27 -5.99 12.20
CA ASN A 17 6.50 -6.24 13.62
C ASN A 17 5.19 -6.36 14.42
N ALA A 18 4.03 -6.31 13.80
CA ALA A 18 2.72 -6.30 14.45
C ALA A 18 1.93 -7.59 14.22
N GLY A 19 1.09 -7.94 15.17
CA GLY A 19 0.16 -9.06 15.08
C GLY A 19 0.83 -10.37 14.61
N ARG A 20 0.24 -11.02 13.62
CA ARG A 20 0.76 -12.26 13.01
C ARG A 20 2.11 -12.08 12.28
N GLY A 21 2.52 -10.84 11.98
CA GLY A 21 3.83 -10.51 11.42
C GLY A 21 4.99 -10.96 12.29
N ARG A 22 4.77 -11.12 13.61
CA ARG A 22 5.79 -11.55 14.58
C ARG A 22 6.15 -13.04 14.48
N PHE A 23 5.29 -13.87 13.91
CA PHE A 23 5.51 -15.31 13.84
C PHE A 23 6.68 -15.66 12.91
N ASP A 24 7.53 -16.57 13.32
CA ASP A 24 8.75 -16.92 12.58
C ASP A 24 8.47 -17.49 11.21
N HIS A 25 7.42 -18.29 11.03
CA HIS A 25 7.02 -18.81 9.73
C HIS A 25 6.57 -17.69 8.79
N VAL A 26 5.95 -16.61 9.31
CA VAL A 26 5.57 -15.43 8.50
C VAL A 26 6.81 -14.64 8.11
N LYS A 27 7.74 -14.42 9.04
CA LYS A 27 9.03 -13.76 8.78
C LYS A 27 9.84 -14.53 7.74
N LEU A 28 9.91 -15.85 7.87
CA LEU A 28 10.60 -16.72 6.93
C LEU A 28 9.96 -16.63 5.53
N ALA A 29 8.63 -16.70 5.43
CA ALA A 29 7.92 -16.56 4.16
C ALA A 29 8.20 -15.22 3.48
N ARG A 30 8.25 -14.11 4.23
CA ARG A 30 8.62 -12.79 3.71
C ARG A 30 10.07 -12.74 3.24
N LEU A 31 10.98 -13.33 4.01
CA LEU A 31 12.40 -13.43 3.63
C LEU A 31 12.60 -14.19 2.32
N VAL A 32 11.91 -15.32 2.16
CA VAL A 32 11.96 -16.12 0.92
C VAL A 32 11.43 -15.30 -0.26
N LYS A 33 10.29 -14.62 -0.12
CA LYS A 33 9.75 -13.74 -1.17
C LYS A 33 10.72 -12.60 -1.52
N THR A 34 11.32 -11.96 -0.52
CA THR A 34 12.32 -10.91 -0.72
C THR A 34 13.54 -11.42 -1.48
N LYS A 35 14.05 -12.61 -1.14
CA LYS A 35 15.17 -13.24 -1.88
C LYS A 35 14.79 -13.53 -3.31
N ARG A 36 13.62 -14.11 -3.57
CA ARG A 36 13.12 -14.39 -4.93
C ARG A 36 13.02 -13.11 -5.77
N TYR A 37 12.42 -12.06 -5.20
CA TYR A 37 12.33 -10.77 -5.87
C TYR A 37 13.72 -10.19 -6.19
N ARG A 38 14.66 -10.25 -5.27
CA ARG A 38 16.02 -9.71 -5.50
C ARG A 38 16.82 -10.47 -6.55
N LEU A 39 16.61 -11.79 -6.64
CA LEU A 39 17.30 -12.63 -7.63
C LEU A 39 16.77 -12.37 -9.04
N ASP A 40 15.48 -12.25 -9.22
CA ASP A 40 14.85 -11.99 -10.51
C ASP A 40 13.52 -11.24 -10.33
N PRO A 41 13.55 -9.90 -10.30
CA PRO A 41 12.36 -9.08 -10.13
C PRO A 41 11.30 -9.29 -11.22
N ALA A 42 11.74 -9.52 -12.46
CA ALA A 42 10.84 -9.71 -13.59
C ALA A 42 10.10 -11.05 -13.50
N LYS A 43 10.82 -12.12 -13.18
CA LYS A 43 10.23 -13.43 -12.95
C LYS A 43 9.26 -13.40 -11.77
N PHE A 44 9.67 -12.80 -10.65
CA PHE A 44 8.82 -12.67 -9.47
C PHE A 44 7.51 -11.94 -9.79
N THR A 45 7.59 -10.82 -10.51
CA THR A 45 6.40 -10.04 -10.91
C THR A 45 5.47 -10.87 -11.81
N ARG A 46 6.01 -11.60 -12.80
CA ARG A 46 5.20 -12.51 -13.64
C ARG A 46 4.51 -13.62 -12.83
N GLU A 47 5.21 -14.22 -11.87
CA GLU A 47 4.65 -15.27 -11.03
C GLU A 47 3.50 -14.74 -10.16
N VAL A 48 3.65 -13.52 -9.59
CA VAL A 48 2.58 -12.85 -8.83
C VAL A 48 1.36 -12.59 -9.74
N SER A 49 1.58 -12.06 -10.95
CA SER A 49 0.49 -11.81 -11.91
C SER A 49 -0.24 -13.11 -12.30
N GLN A 50 0.50 -14.19 -12.55
CA GLN A 50 -0.09 -15.51 -12.87
C GLN A 50 -0.89 -16.08 -11.69
N GLU A 51 -0.40 -15.93 -10.47
CA GLU A 51 -1.13 -16.37 -9.27
C GLU A 51 -2.42 -15.55 -9.11
N LEU A 52 -2.35 -14.24 -9.32
CA LEU A 52 -3.52 -13.36 -9.28
C LEU A 52 -4.55 -13.77 -10.34
N ALA A 53 -4.13 -14.04 -11.58
CA ALA A 53 -5.04 -14.48 -12.64
C ALA A 53 -5.82 -15.75 -12.24
N ARG A 54 -5.15 -16.73 -11.60
CA ARG A 54 -5.82 -17.93 -11.08
C ARG A 54 -6.82 -17.59 -9.98
N LYS A 55 -6.49 -16.65 -9.10
CA LYS A 55 -7.40 -16.18 -8.04
C LYS A 55 -8.60 -15.44 -8.62
N VAL A 56 -8.39 -14.54 -9.56
CA VAL A 56 -9.47 -13.82 -10.27
C VAL A 56 -10.44 -14.82 -10.90
N LYS A 57 -9.94 -15.80 -11.65
CA LYS A 57 -10.78 -16.84 -12.26
C LYS A 57 -11.61 -17.59 -11.21
N TRP A 58 -10.99 -18.00 -10.12
CA TRP A 58 -11.69 -18.70 -9.04
C TRP A 58 -12.77 -17.82 -8.40
N TRP A 59 -12.45 -16.53 -8.07
CA TRP A 59 -13.40 -15.60 -7.46
C TRP A 59 -14.58 -15.29 -8.38
N SER A 60 -14.34 -15.03 -9.65
CA SER A 60 -15.40 -14.76 -10.64
C SER A 60 -16.39 -15.92 -10.76
N SER A 61 -15.91 -17.16 -10.63
CA SER A 61 -16.77 -18.35 -10.69
C SER A 61 -17.51 -18.66 -9.39
N ASN A 62 -16.91 -18.39 -8.22
CA ASN A 62 -17.44 -18.82 -6.93
C ASN A 62 -18.05 -17.69 -6.10
N ARG A 63 -17.71 -16.43 -6.41
CA ARG A 63 -18.16 -15.23 -5.70
C ARG A 63 -18.40 -14.06 -6.67
N PRO A 64 -19.30 -14.21 -7.67
CA PRO A 64 -19.45 -13.23 -8.75
C PRO A 64 -19.92 -11.84 -8.30
N ALA A 65 -20.60 -11.75 -7.13
CA ALA A 65 -21.04 -10.49 -6.54
C ALA A 65 -19.92 -9.74 -5.76
N TRP A 66 -18.70 -10.31 -5.67
CA TRP A 66 -17.61 -9.73 -4.90
C TRP A 66 -16.55 -9.17 -5.83
N GLN A 67 -16.09 -7.97 -5.54
CA GLN A 67 -14.92 -7.39 -6.19
C GLN A 67 -13.65 -7.79 -5.44
N LEU A 68 -12.66 -8.25 -6.18
CA LEU A 68 -11.35 -8.56 -5.60
C LEU A 68 -10.54 -7.27 -5.44
N VAL A 69 -10.03 -7.06 -4.24
CA VAL A 69 -9.11 -5.97 -3.92
C VAL A 69 -7.75 -6.54 -3.56
N LEU A 70 -6.69 -5.96 -4.09
CA LEU A 70 -5.32 -6.39 -3.83
C LEU A 70 -4.46 -5.22 -3.32
N ARG A 71 -3.87 -5.40 -2.14
CA ARG A 71 -2.73 -4.62 -1.65
C ARG A 71 -1.47 -5.46 -1.84
N ALA A 72 -0.73 -5.20 -2.92
CA ALA A 72 0.41 -6.02 -3.31
C ALA A 72 1.64 -5.76 -2.43
N ASP A 73 1.85 -4.51 -2.02
CA ASP A 73 2.97 -4.06 -1.21
C ASP A 73 2.61 -3.88 0.27
N GLY A 74 2.05 -4.91 0.92
CA GLY A 74 1.60 -4.85 2.32
C GLY A 74 2.69 -4.51 3.34
N THR A 75 3.94 -4.98 3.12
CA THR A 75 5.11 -4.72 3.98
C THR A 75 6.37 -4.41 3.16
N SER A 76 6.19 -4.02 1.91
CA SER A 76 7.24 -3.58 0.98
C SER A 76 6.82 -2.26 0.32
N ASP A 77 7.72 -1.69 -0.46
CA ASP A 77 7.47 -0.49 -1.28
C ASP A 77 8.26 -0.65 -2.59
N ILE A 78 7.91 -1.69 -3.34
CA ILE A 78 8.60 -2.09 -4.59
C ILE A 78 7.72 -1.94 -5.83
N GLY A 79 6.44 -1.59 -5.67
CA GLY A 79 5.51 -1.27 -6.73
C GLY A 79 5.06 -2.47 -7.56
N ILE A 80 4.80 -3.63 -6.93
CA ILE A 80 4.29 -4.82 -7.63
C ILE A 80 2.91 -4.56 -8.21
N GLY A 81 1.96 -4.04 -7.39
CA GLY A 81 0.60 -3.72 -7.83
C GLY A 81 0.59 -2.82 -9.06
N ARG A 82 1.39 -1.76 -9.05
CA ARG A 82 1.56 -0.82 -10.15
C ARG A 82 2.00 -1.47 -11.47
N ARG A 83 2.84 -2.51 -11.39
CA ARG A 83 3.38 -3.18 -12.59
C ARG A 83 2.41 -4.15 -13.24
N ILE A 84 1.43 -4.64 -12.48
CA ILE A 84 0.52 -5.69 -12.96
C ILE A 84 -0.95 -5.23 -13.06
N CYS A 85 -1.30 -4.03 -12.58
CA CYS A 85 -2.70 -3.59 -12.55
C CYS A 85 -3.37 -3.57 -13.93
N HIS A 86 -2.63 -3.20 -14.97
CA HIS A 86 -3.14 -3.17 -16.35
C HIS A 86 -3.52 -4.55 -16.89
N ASP A 87 -2.83 -5.60 -16.41
CA ASP A 87 -3.11 -6.98 -16.82
C ASP A 87 -4.35 -7.56 -16.12
N HIS A 88 -4.87 -6.87 -15.10
CA HIS A 88 -5.97 -7.34 -14.24
C HIS A 88 -7.04 -6.27 -14.02
N PRO A 89 -7.74 -5.80 -15.07
CA PRO A 89 -8.67 -4.67 -14.97
C PRO A 89 -9.88 -4.91 -14.06
N SER A 90 -10.22 -6.16 -13.76
CA SER A 90 -11.31 -6.52 -12.83
C SER A 90 -10.89 -6.49 -11.35
N VAL A 91 -9.61 -6.26 -11.06
CA VAL A 91 -9.09 -6.20 -9.68
C VAL A 91 -8.90 -4.74 -9.31
N GLN A 92 -9.39 -4.34 -8.14
CA GLN A 92 -9.03 -3.06 -7.56
C GLN A 92 -7.69 -3.19 -6.84
N PHE A 93 -6.73 -2.38 -7.24
CA PHE A 93 -5.43 -2.32 -6.57
C PHE A 93 -5.35 -1.11 -5.66
N MET A 94 -4.69 -1.28 -4.52
CA MET A 94 -4.34 -0.20 -3.63
C MET A 94 -2.96 -0.45 -3.01
N ASP A 95 -2.12 0.57 -2.95
CA ASP A 95 -0.82 0.48 -2.31
C ASP A 95 -0.48 1.78 -1.57
N TYR A 96 0.52 1.71 -0.71
CA TYR A 96 1.09 2.85 -0.01
C TYR A 96 2.56 3.00 -0.38
N THR A 97 3.01 4.23 -0.56
CA THR A 97 4.42 4.52 -0.85
C THR A 97 4.97 5.64 0.01
N LYS A 98 6.28 5.61 0.23
CA LYS A 98 7.08 6.71 0.77
C LYS A 98 8.06 7.27 -0.26
N HIS A 99 7.94 6.82 -1.50
CA HIS A 99 8.77 7.28 -2.62
C HIS A 99 8.13 8.48 -3.31
N LEU A 100 8.51 9.69 -2.95
CA LEU A 100 8.01 10.91 -3.60
C LEU A 100 8.27 10.93 -5.11
N GLN A 101 9.39 10.36 -5.57
CA GLN A 101 9.68 10.27 -7.01
C GLN A 101 8.68 9.40 -7.78
N VAL A 102 8.07 8.42 -7.11
CA VAL A 102 6.97 7.65 -7.69
C VAL A 102 5.76 8.55 -7.89
N ILE A 103 5.36 9.30 -6.87
CA ILE A 103 4.26 10.27 -6.94
C ILE A 103 4.48 11.28 -8.06
N ARG A 104 5.67 11.91 -8.13
CA ARG A 104 6.03 12.90 -9.17
C ARG A 104 5.98 12.35 -10.59
N ARG A 105 6.37 11.10 -10.76
CA ARG A 105 6.33 10.44 -12.06
C ARG A 105 4.91 10.05 -12.44
N ASP A 106 4.19 9.50 -11.48
CA ASP A 106 2.90 8.87 -11.70
C ASP A 106 1.78 9.91 -11.90
N CYS A 107 1.92 11.14 -11.37
CA CYS A 107 1.01 12.24 -11.71
C CYS A 107 1.00 12.60 -13.20
N LYS A 108 2.01 12.16 -13.97
CA LYS A 108 2.13 12.35 -15.42
C LYS A 108 1.71 11.13 -16.24
N ILE A 109 1.54 9.99 -15.60
CA ILE A 109 1.22 8.72 -16.24
C ILE A 109 -0.03 8.17 -15.53
N PRO A 110 -1.22 8.33 -16.12
CA PRO A 110 -2.41 7.76 -15.50
C PRO A 110 -2.28 6.25 -15.46
N TYR A 111 -2.28 5.69 -14.25
CA TYR A 111 -2.55 4.27 -14.08
C TYR A 111 -3.98 3.99 -14.53
N GLY A 112 -4.26 2.73 -14.88
CA GLY A 112 -5.64 2.34 -15.07
C GLY A 112 -6.50 2.76 -13.88
N SER A 113 -7.78 3.00 -14.10
CA SER A 113 -8.75 3.42 -13.07
C SER A 113 -8.87 2.44 -11.89
N ASN A 114 -8.23 1.27 -12.01
CA ASN A 114 -8.22 0.22 -11.01
C ASN A 114 -7.00 0.22 -10.07
N TYR A 115 -6.14 1.26 -10.11
CA TYR A 115 -4.99 1.37 -9.19
C TYR A 115 -5.02 2.68 -8.40
N HIS A 116 -5.02 2.57 -7.08
CA HIS A 116 -4.96 3.71 -6.17
C HIS A 116 -3.69 3.69 -5.34
N LEU A 117 -2.94 4.77 -5.37
CA LEU A 117 -1.71 4.97 -4.62
C LEU A 117 -1.89 6.07 -3.58
N THR A 118 -1.58 5.75 -2.32
CA THR A 118 -1.59 6.70 -1.21
C THR A 118 -0.16 6.96 -0.75
N PHE A 119 0.20 8.23 -0.58
CA PHE A 119 1.49 8.58 0.03
C PHE A 119 1.42 8.36 1.54
N SER A 120 2.52 7.94 2.16
CA SER A 120 2.52 7.57 3.58
C SER A 120 3.43 8.49 4.38
N TRP A 121 2.86 9.17 5.37
CA TRP A 121 3.64 9.92 6.35
C TRP A 121 4.51 8.98 7.19
N SER A 122 5.77 9.37 7.39
CA SER A 122 6.76 8.58 8.13
C SER A 122 7.12 9.18 9.49
N GLY A 123 6.57 10.35 9.83
CA GLY A 123 6.95 11.13 11.01
C GLY A 123 8.08 12.13 10.74
N GLU A 124 8.75 12.04 9.60
CA GLU A 124 9.95 12.86 9.27
C GLU A 124 9.87 13.45 7.85
N ASN A 125 8.82 13.17 7.08
CA ASN A 125 8.66 13.53 5.67
C ASN A 125 7.47 14.48 5.42
N GLU A 126 7.28 15.48 6.28
CA GLU A 126 6.14 16.41 6.18
C GLU A 126 6.11 17.17 4.87
N GLN A 127 7.27 17.65 4.41
CA GLN A 127 7.37 18.41 3.17
C GLN A 127 6.96 17.56 1.96
N GLU A 128 7.39 16.30 1.91
CA GLU A 128 7.01 15.37 0.86
C GLU A 128 5.50 15.03 0.90
N CYS A 129 4.92 14.98 2.10
CA CYS A 129 3.47 14.79 2.25
C CYS A 129 2.70 15.99 1.68
N ARG A 130 3.13 17.22 1.96
CA ARG A 130 2.51 18.43 1.39
C ARG A 130 2.59 18.41 -0.13
N GLU A 131 3.74 18.10 -0.68
CA GLU A 131 3.90 17.99 -2.14
C GLU A 131 3.01 16.89 -2.74
N ALA A 132 2.88 15.74 -2.08
CA ALA A 132 1.98 14.69 -2.54
C ALA A 132 0.50 15.15 -2.55
N LEU A 133 0.06 15.89 -1.52
CA LEU A 133 -1.27 16.49 -1.45
C LEU A 133 -1.47 17.53 -2.55
N ASP A 134 -0.51 18.42 -2.79
CA ASP A 134 -0.54 19.43 -3.86
C ASP A 134 -0.62 18.81 -5.26
N LEU A 135 -0.06 17.60 -5.42
CA LEU A 135 -0.18 16.79 -6.64
C LEU A 135 -1.48 15.99 -6.73
N GLY A 136 -2.38 16.13 -5.75
CA GLY A 136 -3.70 15.48 -5.74
C GLY A 136 -3.72 14.06 -5.19
N TYR A 137 -2.65 13.62 -4.51
CA TYR A 137 -2.62 12.30 -3.87
C TYR A 137 -3.12 12.37 -2.42
N ASN A 138 -3.74 11.30 -1.96
CA ASN A 138 -4.05 11.14 -0.55
C ASN A 138 -2.79 10.85 0.26
N VAL A 139 -2.76 11.34 1.51
CA VAL A 139 -1.71 11.04 2.48
C VAL A 139 -2.28 10.25 3.65
N ALA A 140 -1.71 9.09 3.94
CA ALA A 140 -2.02 8.34 5.14
C ALA A 140 -1.11 8.76 6.30
N ALA A 141 -1.70 9.27 7.38
CA ALA A 141 -0.99 9.68 8.58
C ALA A 141 -1.57 8.95 9.82
N PRO A 142 -0.73 8.26 10.62
CA PRO A 142 -1.17 7.71 11.89
C PRO A 142 -1.26 8.80 12.95
N PHE A 143 -2.36 8.83 13.70
CA PHE A 143 -2.53 9.69 14.86
C PHE A 143 -2.59 8.84 16.12
N LEU A 144 -1.95 9.29 17.19
CA LEU A 144 -2.10 8.68 18.51
C LEU A 144 -3.39 9.18 19.15
N PRO A 145 -4.23 8.29 19.68
CA PRO A 145 -5.44 8.69 20.37
C PRO A 145 -5.09 9.55 21.59
N ASN A 146 -5.76 10.69 21.71
CA ASN A 146 -5.59 11.62 22.84
C ASN A 146 -6.37 11.18 24.08
N THR A 147 -7.17 10.13 23.98
CA THR A 147 -8.05 9.62 25.03
C THR A 147 -8.05 8.09 25.10
N LYS A 148 -8.46 7.55 26.26
CA LYS A 148 -8.68 6.10 26.44
C LYS A 148 -9.88 5.55 25.64
N SER A 149 -10.63 6.40 24.97
CA SER A 149 -11.94 6.08 24.37
C SER A 149 -11.92 5.69 22.90
N GLY A 150 -10.75 5.45 22.28
CA GLY A 150 -10.70 4.91 20.91
C GLY A 150 -10.08 5.83 19.87
N ALA A 151 -10.36 5.55 18.61
CA ALA A 151 -9.81 6.23 17.45
C ALA A 151 -10.11 7.73 17.46
N TRP A 152 -9.09 8.53 17.37
CA TRP A 152 -9.17 9.97 17.25
C TRP A 152 -8.28 10.45 16.11
N HIS A 153 -8.80 11.39 15.35
CA HIS A 153 -8.03 12.17 14.39
C HIS A 153 -8.47 13.63 14.43
N PRO A 154 -7.58 14.58 14.12
CA PRO A 154 -7.98 15.97 13.98
C PRO A 154 -8.90 16.13 12.77
N PRO A 155 -9.77 17.17 12.74
CA PRO A 155 -10.59 17.46 11.57
C PRO A 155 -9.76 17.87 10.34
N GLU A 156 -8.57 18.41 10.59
CA GLU A 156 -7.64 18.90 9.57
C GLU A 156 -6.20 18.57 9.95
N PHE A 157 -5.38 18.27 8.96
CA PHE A 157 -3.94 18.07 9.10
C PHE A 157 -3.21 18.62 7.86
N MET A 158 -2.16 19.41 8.06
CA MET A 158 -1.39 20.08 7.00
C MET A 158 -2.23 21.01 6.09
N GLY A 159 -3.39 21.52 6.55
CA GLY A 159 -4.29 22.33 5.75
C GLY A 159 -5.29 21.54 4.90
N TYR A 160 -5.38 20.24 5.09
CA TYR A 160 -6.28 19.35 4.37
C TYR A 160 -7.24 18.63 5.32
N PRO A 161 -8.49 18.36 4.91
CA PRO A 161 -9.45 17.64 5.74
C PRO A 161 -8.98 16.20 6.00
N VAL A 162 -9.19 15.71 7.21
CA VAL A 162 -8.86 14.35 7.62
C VAL A 162 -10.11 13.49 7.64
N ILE A 163 -10.03 12.34 7.01
CA ILE A 163 -11.06 11.28 7.08
C ILE A 163 -10.53 10.09 7.86
N SER A 164 -11.40 9.40 8.58
CA SER A 164 -11.02 8.20 9.33
C SER A 164 -10.55 7.08 8.40
N GLY A 165 -9.38 6.54 8.70
CA GLY A 165 -8.83 5.36 8.04
C GLY A 165 -9.26 4.04 8.65
N GLU A 166 -10.09 4.04 9.71
CA GLU A 166 -10.44 2.83 10.46
C GLU A 166 -11.69 2.15 9.96
N ASN A 167 -12.59 2.91 9.32
CA ASN A 167 -13.89 2.39 8.94
C ASN A 167 -13.86 1.55 7.65
N ASP A 168 -12.97 1.88 6.72
CA ASP A 168 -12.87 1.20 5.43
C ASP A 168 -11.48 1.40 4.81
N ASP A 169 -10.90 0.31 4.31
CA ASP A 169 -9.65 0.37 3.55
C ASP A 169 -9.82 0.96 2.14
N LEU A 170 -11.06 0.98 1.62
CA LEU A 170 -11.40 1.46 0.27
C LEU A 170 -12.00 2.87 0.23
N ARG A 171 -11.84 3.66 1.27
CA ARG A 171 -12.38 5.01 1.42
C ARG A 171 -11.97 6.02 0.33
N PHE A 172 -11.08 5.64 -0.54
CA PHE A 172 -10.63 6.44 -1.70
C PHE A 172 -11.45 6.19 -2.98
N LEU A 173 -12.37 5.21 -2.98
CA LEU A 173 -13.26 4.91 -4.09
C LEU A 173 -14.50 5.81 -4.12
#